data_0a88f8b331aa31cf516a6e5533533f8f
#
_entry.id   0a88f8b331aa31cf516a6e5533533f8f
#
_cell.length_a   1.000
_cell.length_b   1.000
_cell.length_c   1.000
_cell.angle_alpha   90.00
_cell.angle_beta   90.00
_cell.angle_gamma   90.00
#
_symmetry.space_group_name_H-M   'P 1'
#
loop_
_entity.id
_entity.type
_entity.pdbx_description
1 polymer ?
#
loop_
_entity_poly.entity_id
_entity_poly.type
_entity_poly.pdbx_seq_one_letter_code
_entity_poly.pdbx_strand_id
1 'polypeptide(L)'
;MKALFIGGTGNISTAVSKLAVSSGIDLYLLNRGKTRQIIFGAKAITCDVTNIRKLKKELNNKEWDVVVNWIAFTTEDIKRDIELFYGKTKQYIFISSASAYQKPLTYPIVTESTPLANPFWEYSRNKIACEDLLIKHYRERGFPVTIVRPSHTYDTVFPVSVGKWNDYTMPDRMQKGRKIIVHGDGTSLWTLTHSEDLARGFLGLMGHQQATGHAFHITSDEILNWNQIYETIASALGVTINIIHISSDFICKYDDSHTGTLLGDKSYSVIFDNSKIKTFVPGFTAKITFKEGIKRTIDWYNENPEYKTVDENVNKTLDRIISAYEKLSSP
;
A
#
# COMPACT_ATOMS: atom_id res chain seq x y z
N MET A 1 -25.57 2.66 -4.61
CA MET A 1 -24.39 3.08 -5.40
C MET A 1 -23.82 1.87 -6.11
N LYS A 2 -23.53 2.01 -7.41
CA LYS A 2 -22.95 0.95 -8.26
C LYS A 2 -21.45 1.26 -8.48
N ALA A 3 -20.58 0.36 -8.05
CA ALA A 3 -19.13 0.56 -8.09
C ALA A 3 -18.43 -0.53 -8.91
N LEU A 4 -17.38 -0.13 -9.65
CA LEU A 4 -16.47 -1.02 -10.33
C LEU A 4 -15.08 -0.92 -9.70
N PHE A 5 -14.56 -2.05 -9.21
CA PHE A 5 -13.15 -2.13 -8.79
C PHE A 5 -12.36 -2.91 -9.85
N ILE A 6 -11.37 -2.26 -10.43
CA ILE A 6 -10.38 -2.88 -11.31
C ILE A 6 -9.28 -3.44 -10.39
N GLY A 7 -9.26 -4.76 -10.21
CA GLY A 7 -8.62 -5.43 -9.09
C GLY A 7 -9.60 -5.67 -7.94
N GLY A 8 -9.22 -5.41 -6.69
CA GLY A 8 -10.15 -5.49 -5.55
C GLY A 8 -9.95 -6.71 -4.64
N THR A 9 -8.91 -7.52 -4.88
CA THR A 9 -8.59 -8.74 -4.10
C THR A 9 -7.14 -8.78 -3.60
N GLY A 10 -6.48 -7.63 -3.52
CA GLY A 10 -5.13 -7.47 -2.96
C GLY A 10 -5.13 -7.12 -1.47
N ASN A 11 -3.96 -6.96 -0.88
CA ASN A 11 -3.76 -6.67 0.55
C ASN A 11 -4.62 -5.50 1.07
N ILE A 12 -4.67 -4.38 0.34
CA ILE A 12 -5.48 -3.21 0.72
C ILE A 12 -6.94 -3.38 0.26
N SER A 13 -7.11 -3.77 -0.99
CA SER A 13 -8.41 -3.71 -1.66
C SER A 13 -9.40 -4.76 -1.16
N THR A 14 -8.94 -5.88 -0.57
CA THR A 14 -9.82 -6.91 -0.01
C THR A 14 -10.69 -6.35 1.13
N ALA A 15 -10.09 -5.62 2.07
CA ALA A 15 -10.83 -5.00 3.17
C ALA A 15 -11.85 -3.96 2.66
N VAL A 16 -11.45 -3.13 1.69
CA VAL A 16 -12.37 -2.16 1.05
C VAL A 16 -13.51 -2.86 0.32
N SER A 17 -13.22 -3.93 -0.42
CA SER A 17 -14.24 -4.70 -1.15
C SER A 17 -15.25 -5.35 -0.21
N LYS A 18 -14.79 -5.98 0.87
CA LYS A 18 -15.65 -6.58 1.91
C LYS A 18 -16.54 -5.53 2.56
N LEU A 19 -15.97 -4.40 2.96
CA LEU A 19 -16.71 -3.30 3.60
C LEU A 19 -17.71 -2.66 2.64
N ALA A 20 -17.35 -2.47 1.36
CA ALA A 20 -18.26 -1.94 0.34
C ALA A 20 -19.50 -2.81 0.18
N VAL A 21 -19.32 -4.14 0.06
CA VAL A 21 -20.45 -5.08 -0.04
C VAL A 21 -21.31 -5.06 1.22
N SER A 22 -20.71 -5.14 2.40
CA SER A 22 -21.46 -5.12 3.68
C SER A 22 -22.21 -3.81 3.91
N SER A 23 -21.76 -2.72 3.27
CA SER A 23 -22.44 -1.42 3.28
C SER A 23 -23.52 -1.26 2.18
N GLY A 24 -23.87 -2.34 1.47
CA GLY A 24 -24.94 -2.34 0.46
C GLY A 24 -24.53 -1.72 -0.88
N ILE A 25 -23.24 -1.59 -1.18
CA ILE A 25 -22.75 -1.15 -2.49
C ILE A 25 -22.89 -2.29 -3.49
N ASP A 26 -23.50 -2.01 -4.65
CA ASP A 26 -23.55 -2.94 -5.78
C ASP A 26 -22.15 -3.00 -6.44
N LEU A 27 -21.29 -3.87 -5.87
CA LEU A 27 -19.88 -3.95 -6.22
C LEU A 27 -19.63 -4.95 -7.35
N TYR A 28 -18.91 -4.48 -8.37
CA TYR A 28 -18.36 -5.30 -9.45
C TYR A 28 -16.84 -5.35 -9.34
N LEU A 29 -16.27 -6.56 -9.39
CA LEU A 29 -14.82 -6.79 -9.39
C LEU A 29 -14.36 -7.24 -10.77
N LEU A 30 -13.56 -6.40 -11.43
CA LEU A 30 -12.92 -6.73 -12.68
C LEU A 30 -11.51 -7.26 -12.39
N ASN A 31 -11.31 -8.56 -12.60
CA ASN A 31 -10.02 -9.21 -12.39
C ASN A 31 -9.84 -10.39 -13.36
N ARG A 32 -8.62 -10.98 -13.34
CA ARG A 32 -8.26 -12.07 -14.26
C ARG A 32 -8.80 -13.44 -13.84
N GLY A 33 -9.47 -13.55 -12.71
CA GLY A 33 -9.95 -14.81 -12.14
C GLY A 33 -8.85 -15.77 -11.66
N LYS A 34 -7.62 -15.27 -11.44
CA LYS A 34 -6.46 -16.09 -10.99
C LYS A 34 -6.30 -16.14 -9.47
N THR A 35 -6.92 -15.23 -8.74
CA THR A 35 -6.87 -15.20 -7.28
C THR A 35 -7.90 -16.16 -6.68
N ARG A 36 -7.52 -16.84 -5.59
CA ARG A 36 -8.43 -17.66 -4.79
C ARG A 36 -9.33 -16.82 -3.88
N GLN A 37 -9.02 -15.54 -3.71
CA GLN A 37 -9.79 -14.64 -2.84
C GLN A 37 -11.17 -14.36 -3.45
N ILE A 38 -12.21 -14.80 -2.77
CA ILE A 38 -13.62 -14.56 -3.14
C ILE A 38 -14.18 -13.49 -2.22
N ILE A 39 -14.82 -12.48 -2.80
CA ILE A 39 -15.60 -11.48 -2.07
C ILE A 39 -17.08 -11.83 -2.23
N PHE A 40 -17.65 -12.44 -1.19
CA PHE A 40 -19.07 -12.81 -1.22
C PHE A 40 -19.94 -11.55 -1.37
N GLY A 41 -20.94 -11.63 -2.26
CA GLY A 41 -21.84 -10.52 -2.58
C GLY A 41 -21.32 -9.57 -3.67
N ALA A 42 -20.06 -9.65 -4.08
CA ALA A 42 -19.56 -8.92 -5.23
C ALA A 42 -19.83 -9.67 -6.54
N LYS A 43 -20.07 -8.91 -7.62
CA LYS A 43 -20.29 -9.45 -8.98
C LYS A 43 -18.97 -9.50 -9.73
N ALA A 44 -18.58 -10.63 -10.26
CA ALA A 44 -17.33 -10.78 -10.99
C ALA A 44 -17.45 -10.41 -12.48
N ILE A 45 -16.46 -9.66 -12.99
CA ILE A 45 -16.20 -9.47 -14.41
C ILE A 45 -14.80 -10.04 -14.69
N THR A 46 -14.75 -11.22 -15.34
CA THR A 46 -13.48 -11.88 -15.62
C THR A 46 -12.89 -11.38 -16.93
N CYS A 47 -11.92 -10.49 -16.82
CA CYS A 47 -11.21 -9.90 -17.95
C CYS A 47 -9.78 -9.50 -17.56
N ASP A 48 -8.83 -9.68 -18.47
CA ASP A 48 -7.51 -9.06 -18.36
C ASP A 48 -7.60 -7.62 -18.88
N VAL A 49 -7.17 -6.66 -18.06
CA VAL A 49 -7.20 -5.21 -18.42
C VAL A 49 -6.33 -4.88 -19.62
N THR A 50 -5.36 -5.73 -19.96
CA THR A 50 -4.52 -5.57 -21.16
C THR A 50 -5.23 -5.99 -22.44
N ASN A 51 -6.27 -6.80 -22.33
CA ASN A 51 -7.11 -7.18 -23.48
C ASN A 51 -8.20 -6.12 -23.74
N ILE A 52 -7.79 -5.01 -24.38
CA ILE A 52 -8.63 -3.85 -24.59
C ILE A 52 -9.93 -4.17 -25.34
N ARG A 53 -9.90 -5.08 -26.35
CA ARG A 53 -11.09 -5.47 -27.11
C ARG A 53 -12.14 -6.13 -26.21
N LYS A 54 -11.70 -7.11 -25.39
CA LYS A 54 -12.58 -7.80 -24.45
C LYS A 54 -13.07 -6.85 -23.37
N LEU A 55 -12.17 -6.03 -22.81
CA LEU A 55 -12.49 -5.06 -21.77
C LEU A 55 -13.58 -4.07 -22.24
N LYS A 56 -13.43 -3.48 -23.44
CA LYS A 56 -14.46 -2.60 -24.04
C LYS A 56 -15.80 -3.32 -24.19
N LYS A 57 -15.79 -4.59 -24.61
CA LYS A 57 -17.03 -5.40 -24.74
C LYS A 57 -17.70 -5.63 -23.39
N GLU A 58 -16.92 -6.03 -22.36
CA GLU A 58 -17.45 -6.31 -21.02
C GLU A 58 -18.02 -5.07 -20.33
N LEU A 59 -17.43 -3.89 -20.60
CA LEU A 59 -17.84 -2.60 -20.02
C LEU A 59 -18.81 -1.80 -20.91
N ASN A 60 -19.15 -2.32 -22.11
CA ASN A 60 -20.02 -1.59 -23.02
C ASN A 60 -21.40 -1.33 -22.40
N ASN A 61 -21.93 -0.12 -22.62
CA ASN A 61 -23.22 0.32 -22.09
C ASN A 61 -23.40 0.24 -20.58
N LYS A 62 -22.27 0.22 -19.82
CA LYS A 62 -22.30 0.23 -18.36
C LYS A 62 -21.87 1.61 -17.86
N GLU A 63 -22.63 2.14 -16.94
CA GLU A 63 -22.30 3.36 -16.20
C GLU A 63 -22.09 3.03 -14.74
N TRP A 64 -21.23 3.83 -14.10
CA TRP A 64 -20.80 3.60 -12.74
C TRP A 64 -20.94 4.87 -11.90
N ASP A 65 -21.39 4.73 -10.67
CA ASP A 65 -21.28 5.82 -9.72
C ASP A 65 -19.81 6.06 -9.33
N VAL A 66 -19.07 4.95 -9.11
CA VAL A 66 -17.65 5.00 -8.75
C VAL A 66 -16.87 3.92 -9.51
N VAL A 67 -15.73 4.29 -10.07
CA VAL A 67 -14.70 3.36 -10.58
C VAL A 67 -13.45 3.51 -9.73
N VAL A 68 -12.90 2.42 -9.22
CA VAL A 68 -11.63 2.39 -8.48
C VAL A 68 -10.63 1.53 -9.22
N ASN A 69 -9.45 2.07 -9.53
CA ASN A 69 -8.38 1.27 -10.11
C ASN A 69 -7.27 1.00 -9.07
N TRP A 70 -7.17 -0.26 -8.63
CA TRP A 70 -6.18 -0.76 -7.68
C TRP A 70 -4.87 -1.19 -8.33
N ILE A 71 -4.85 -1.31 -9.66
CA ILE A 71 -3.74 -1.92 -10.42
C ILE A 71 -3.21 -1.06 -11.56
N ALA A 72 -3.52 0.25 -11.59
CA ALA A 72 -2.90 1.19 -12.51
C ALA A 72 -1.55 1.67 -11.95
N PHE A 73 -0.48 1.50 -12.72
CA PHE A 73 0.88 1.83 -12.32
C PHE A 73 1.59 2.78 -13.29
N THR A 74 1.09 2.92 -14.50
CA THR A 74 1.71 3.71 -15.57
C THR A 74 0.74 4.70 -16.18
N THR A 75 1.26 5.71 -16.87
CA THR A 75 0.44 6.66 -17.61
C THR A 75 -0.38 6.02 -18.73
N GLU A 76 0.09 4.90 -19.27
CA GLU A 76 -0.64 4.11 -20.28
C GLU A 76 -1.90 3.48 -19.67
N ASP A 77 -1.82 2.99 -18.43
CA ASP A 77 -2.99 2.50 -17.70
C ASP A 77 -4.03 3.63 -17.53
N ILE A 78 -3.55 4.82 -17.17
CA ILE A 78 -4.41 5.99 -16.95
C ILE A 78 -5.05 6.46 -18.25
N LYS A 79 -4.31 6.53 -19.36
CA LYS A 79 -4.86 6.89 -20.69
C LYS A 79 -5.99 5.93 -21.09
N ARG A 80 -5.76 4.63 -20.93
CA ARG A 80 -6.78 3.60 -21.16
C ARG A 80 -8.02 3.83 -20.31
N ASP A 81 -7.85 4.10 -19.01
CA ASP A 81 -8.96 4.25 -18.09
C ASP A 81 -9.75 5.55 -18.38
N ILE A 82 -9.09 6.65 -18.72
CA ILE A 82 -9.74 7.88 -19.14
C ILE A 82 -10.60 7.62 -20.40
N GLU A 83 -10.05 6.91 -21.40
CA GLU A 83 -10.82 6.56 -22.62
C GLU A 83 -12.05 5.69 -22.31
N LEU A 84 -11.92 4.76 -21.37
CA LEU A 84 -13.00 3.83 -21.01
C LEU A 84 -14.11 4.49 -20.19
N PHE A 85 -13.76 5.40 -19.28
CA PHE A 85 -14.67 5.89 -18.23
C PHE A 85 -15.07 7.35 -18.38
N TYR A 86 -14.51 8.09 -19.32
CA TYR A 86 -14.93 9.47 -19.58
C TYR A 86 -16.42 9.52 -19.95
N GLY A 87 -17.19 10.29 -19.19
CA GLY A 87 -18.65 10.38 -19.33
C GLY A 87 -19.43 9.14 -18.89
N LYS A 88 -18.77 8.11 -18.31
CA LYS A 88 -19.38 6.85 -17.85
C LYS A 88 -19.23 6.59 -16.37
N THR A 89 -18.55 7.46 -15.66
CA THR A 89 -18.44 7.40 -14.19
C THR A 89 -18.64 8.78 -13.59
N LYS A 90 -19.24 8.84 -12.39
CA LYS A 90 -19.41 10.07 -11.61
C LYS A 90 -18.18 10.37 -10.75
N GLN A 91 -17.39 9.35 -10.44
CA GLN A 91 -16.11 9.46 -9.72
C GLN A 91 -15.16 8.35 -10.18
N TYR A 92 -13.91 8.69 -10.43
CA TYR A 92 -12.81 7.77 -10.67
C TYR A 92 -11.80 7.90 -9.53
N ILE A 93 -11.57 6.83 -8.77
CA ILE A 93 -10.59 6.84 -7.68
C ILE A 93 -9.32 6.13 -8.14
N PHE A 94 -8.22 6.89 -8.16
CA PHE A 94 -6.89 6.39 -8.47
C PHE A 94 -6.13 6.06 -7.19
N ILE A 95 -5.56 4.85 -7.11
CA ILE A 95 -4.70 4.46 -6.01
C ILE A 95 -3.26 4.81 -6.36
N SER A 96 -2.79 5.90 -5.78
CA SER A 96 -1.40 6.35 -5.85
C SER A 96 -0.57 5.70 -4.71
N SER A 97 0.38 6.43 -4.15
CA SER A 97 1.21 5.99 -3.04
C SER A 97 1.73 7.18 -2.25
N ALA A 98 1.85 7.04 -0.94
CA ALA A 98 2.53 8.04 -0.10
C ALA A 98 4.03 8.14 -0.39
N SER A 99 4.64 7.14 -1.06
CA SER A 99 6.03 7.24 -1.55
C SER A 99 6.21 8.29 -2.65
N ALA A 100 5.12 8.81 -3.23
CA ALA A 100 5.14 9.92 -4.18
C ALA A 100 5.56 11.26 -3.54
N TYR A 101 5.34 11.45 -2.23
CA TYR A 101 5.79 12.65 -1.54
C TYR A 101 7.31 12.81 -1.62
N GLN A 102 7.76 14.05 -1.67
CA GLN A 102 9.16 14.43 -1.85
C GLN A 102 10.11 13.61 -0.95
N LYS A 103 11.20 13.13 -1.55
CA LYS A 103 12.32 12.48 -0.86
C LYS A 103 13.66 13.10 -1.31
N PRO A 104 14.53 13.46 -0.35
CA PRO A 104 14.30 13.51 1.10
C PRO A 104 13.21 14.50 1.47
N LEU A 105 12.55 14.26 2.61
CA LEU A 105 11.56 15.18 3.15
C LEU A 105 12.26 16.40 3.73
N THR A 106 11.74 17.59 3.44
CA THR A 106 12.20 18.86 4.07
C THR A 106 11.55 19.08 5.43
N TYR A 107 10.42 18.45 5.69
CA TYR A 107 9.70 18.50 6.95
C TYR A 107 9.03 17.14 7.22
N PRO A 108 9.13 16.59 8.42
CA PRO A 108 8.66 15.22 8.70
C PRO A 108 7.14 15.07 8.72
N ILE A 109 6.37 16.14 8.95
CA ILE A 109 4.91 16.12 8.90
C ILE A 109 4.46 16.37 7.46
N VAL A 110 3.81 15.37 6.87
CA VAL A 110 3.35 15.34 5.49
C VAL A 110 1.87 15.67 5.44
N THR A 111 1.51 16.62 4.58
CA THR A 111 0.14 16.90 4.16
C THR A 111 -0.03 16.56 2.67
N GLU A 112 -1.25 16.58 2.16
CA GLU A 112 -1.48 16.36 0.73
C GLU A 112 -0.91 17.49 -0.17
N SER A 113 -0.56 18.64 0.44
CA SER A 113 0.13 19.75 -0.23
C SER A 113 1.65 19.60 -0.27
N THR A 114 2.22 18.62 0.44
CA THR A 114 3.66 18.33 0.36
C THR A 114 4.03 18.04 -1.10
N PRO A 115 5.10 18.65 -1.65
CA PRO A 115 5.53 18.42 -3.03
C PRO A 115 5.72 16.95 -3.36
N LEU A 116 5.52 16.58 -4.61
CA LEU A 116 5.73 15.24 -5.12
C LEU A 116 7.06 15.17 -5.86
N ALA A 117 8.00 14.37 -5.36
CA ALA A 117 9.29 14.12 -6.00
C ALA A 117 9.98 12.89 -5.38
N ASN A 118 10.40 11.93 -6.19
CA ASN A 118 11.15 10.78 -5.69
C ASN A 118 12.24 10.37 -6.69
N PRO A 119 13.49 10.84 -6.51
CA PRO A 119 14.58 10.51 -7.42
C PRO A 119 15.05 9.05 -7.31
N PHE A 120 14.75 8.37 -6.19
CA PHE A 120 15.28 7.04 -5.87
C PHE A 120 14.40 5.89 -6.38
N TRP A 121 13.09 6.12 -6.62
CA TRP A 121 12.14 5.05 -6.90
C TRP A 121 11.31 5.29 -8.15
N GLU A 122 11.52 4.47 -9.17
CA GLU A 122 10.76 4.54 -10.43
C GLU A 122 9.25 4.34 -10.22
N TYR A 123 8.86 3.40 -9.36
CA TYR A 123 7.46 3.20 -8.97
C TYR A 123 6.80 4.50 -8.53
N SER A 124 7.48 5.28 -7.66
CA SER A 124 6.94 6.55 -7.16
C SER A 124 6.87 7.60 -8.26
N ARG A 125 7.89 7.68 -9.15
CA ARG A 125 7.86 8.58 -10.31
C ARG A 125 6.70 8.25 -11.25
N ASN A 126 6.43 6.97 -11.49
CA ASN A 126 5.31 6.53 -12.30
C ASN A 126 3.96 6.92 -11.66
N LYS A 127 3.82 6.77 -10.34
CA LYS A 127 2.61 7.23 -9.63
C LYS A 127 2.43 8.75 -9.72
N ILE A 128 3.49 9.53 -9.59
CA ILE A 128 3.48 11.00 -9.78
C ILE A 128 3.00 11.35 -11.21
N ALA A 129 3.58 10.73 -12.23
CA ALA A 129 3.19 10.95 -13.61
C ALA A 129 1.71 10.59 -13.88
N CYS A 130 1.20 9.54 -13.23
CA CYS A 130 -0.22 9.19 -13.27
C CYS A 130 -1.10 10.28 -12.65
N GLU A 131 -0.72 10.79 -11.47
CA GLU A 131 -1.46 11.88 -10.82
C GLU A 131 -1.48 13.14 -11.67
N ASP A 132 -0.32 13.55 -12.22
CA ASP A 132 -0.21 14.73 -13.08
C ASP A 132 -1.13 14.62 -14.30
N LEU A 133 -1.15 13.45 -14.96
CA LEU A 133 -2.03 13.19 -16.10
C LEU A 133 -3.51 13.28 -15.72
N LEU A 134 -3.90 12.68 -14.59
CA LEU A 134 -5.27 12.69 -14.10
C LEU A 134 -5.74 14.09 -13.72
N ILE A 135 -4.91 14.86 -13.01
CA ILE A 135 -5.20 16.24 -12.63
C ILE A 135 -5.29 17.16 -13.86
N LYS A 136 -4.44 16.93 -14.88
CA LYS A 136 -4.55 17.62 -16.17
C LYS A 136 -5.93 17.37 -16.80
N HIS A 137 -6.34 16.11 -16.92
CA HIS A 137 -7.65 15.76 -17.49
C HIS A 137 -8.84 16.26 -16.65
N TYR A 138 -8.71 16.31 -15.33
CA TYR A 138 -9.69 16.95 -14.46
C TYR A 138 -9.85 18.44 -14.80
N ARG A 139 -8.75 19.18 -14.91
CA ARG A 139 -8.77 20.62 -15.18
C ARG A 139 -9.26 20.96 -16.59
N GLU A 140 -8.83 20.19 -17.59
CA GLU A 140 -9.09 20.48 -19.00
C GLU A 140 -10.44 19.94 -19.49
N ARG A 141 -10.89 18.82 -18.93
CA ARG A 141 -12.04 18.06 -19.46
C ARG A 141 -13.07 17.66 -18.40
N GLY A 142 -12.85 17.99 -17.13
CA GLY A 142 -13.76 17.61 -16.04
C GLY A 142 -13.77 16.11 -15.73
N PHE A 143 -12.67 15.36 -16.02
CA PHE A 143 -12.58 13.94 -15.63
C PHE A 143 -12.64 13.81 -14.09
N PRO A 144 -13.62 13.11 -13.50
CA PRO A 144 -13.97 13.24 -12.08
C PRO A 144 -13.04 12.42 -11.17
N VAL A 145 -11.76 12.77 -11.09
CA VAL A 145 -10.76 12.02 -10.35
C VAL A 145 -10.72 12.39 -8.86
N THR A 146 -10.57 11.37 -8.02
CA THR A 146 -10.12 11.45 -6.62
C THR A 146 -8.84 10.60 -6.50
N ILE A 147 -7.81 11.12 -5.86
CA ILE A 147 -6.53 10.41 -5.69
C ILE A 147 -6.42 9.95 -4.24
N VAL A 148 -6.07 8.68 -4.03
CA VAL A 148 -5.74 8.15 -2.69
C VAL A 148 -4.29 7.71 -2.67
N ARG A 149 -3.53 8.18 -1.69
CA ARG A 149 -2.11 7.88 -1.45
C ARG A 149 -1.97 7.01 -0.19
N PRO A 150 -2.15 5.67 -0.26
CA PRO A 150 -1.91 4.81 0.88
C PRO A 150 -0.45 4.91 1.35
N SER A 151 -0.23 4.89 2.66
CA SER A 151 1.06 4.62 3.26
C SER A 151 1.26 3.11 3.40
N HIS A 152 2.17 2.68 4.27
CA HIS A 152 2.42 1.26 4.50
C HIS A 152 1.20 0.60 5.14
N THR A 153 0.32 0.08 4.31
CA THR A 153 -0.91 -0.59 4.73
C THR A 153 -0.67 -2.10 4.78
N TYR A 154 -1.11 -2.73 5.87
CA TYR A 154 -0.94 -4.16 6.11
C TYR A 154 -2.26 -4.82 6.52
N ASP A 155 -2.32 -6.15 6.32
CA ASP A 155 -3.42 -7.03 6.72
C ASP A 155 -2.81 -8.43 6.97
N THR A 156 -2.74 -9.24 5.92
CA THR A 156 -2.15 -10.59 5.93
C THR A 156 -0.70 -10.59 5.43
N VAL A 157 0.05 -9.53 5.72
CA VAL A 157 1.46 -9.34 5.33
C VAL A 157 2.23 -8.71 6.47
N PHE A 158 3.56 -8.94 6.52
CA PHE A 158 4.43 -8.38 7.56
C PHE A 158 5.05 -7.05 7.10
N PRO A 159 4.81 -5.94 7.82
CA PRO A 159 5.32 -4.62 7.42
C PRO A 159 6.79 -4.45 7.81
N VAL A 160 7.67 -5.19 7.15
CA VAL A 160 9.12 -5.10 7.32
C VAL A 160 9.76 -4.11 6.34
N SER A 161 10.90 -3.52 6.72
CA SER A 161 11.62 -2.58 5.87
C SER A 161 12.65 -3.25 4.97
N VAL A 162 13.24 -4.34 5.43
CA VAL A 162 14.27 -5.13 4.73
C VAL A 162 13.81 -6.58 4.67
N GLY A 163 14.01 -7.22 3.55
CA GLY A 163 13.51 -8.56 3.26
C GLY A 163 12.18 -8.54 2.52
N LYS A 164 11.45 -9.65 2.58
CA LYS A 164 10.19 -9.82 1.86
C LYS A 164 9.01 -9.66 2.81
N TRP A 165 8.05 -8.82 2.43
CA TRP A 165 6.91 -8.44 3.27
C TRP A 165 5.67 -9.32 3.09
N ASN A 166 5.59 -10.07 1.99
CA ASN A 166 4.41 -10.84 1.58
C ASN A 166 4.59 -12.37 1.68
N ASP A 167 5.52 -12.81 2.54
CA ASP A 167 5.72 -14.23 2.89
C ASP A 167 6.10 -14.38 4.38
N TYR A 168 6.43 -15.57 4.80
CA TYR A 168 6.74 -15.88 6.20
C TYR A 168 8.24 -15.88 6.50
N THR A 169 9.11 -15.42 5.58
CA THR A 169 10.58 -15.47 5.75
C THR A 169 11.05 -14.69 6.97
N MET A 170 10.54 -13.49 7.18
CA MET A 170 10.99 -12.67 8.32
C MET A 170 10.49 -13.21 9.67
N PRO A 171 9.22 -13.61 9.84
CA PRO A 171 8.77 -14.32 11.05
C PRO A 171 9.55 -15.60 11.33
N ASP A 172 9.81 -16.42 10.33
CA ASP A 172 10.60 -17.66 10.47
C ASP A 172 12.02 -17.36 10.97
N ARG A 173 12.68 -16.32 10.44
CA ARG A 173 13.98 -15.86 10.93
C ARG A 173 13.94 -15.45 12.39
N MET A 174 12.90 -14.70 12.81
CA MET A 174 12.71 -14.27 14.20
C MET A 174 12.53 -15.49 15.12
N GLN A 175 11.67 -16.43 14.73
CA GLN A 175 11.40 -17.66 15.50
C GLN A 175 12.64 -18.56 15.63
N LYS A 176 13.54 -18.55 14.65
CA LYS A 176 14.82 -19.28 14.67
C LYS A 176 15.96 -18.50 15.35
N GLY A 177 15.70 -17.33 15.92
CA GLY A 177 16.71 -16.48 16.58
C GLY A 177 17.78 -15.93 15.64
N ARG A 178 17.55 -15.95 14.32
CA ARG A 178 18.49 -15.40 13.32
C ARG A 178 18.49 -13.87 13.38
N LYS A 179 19.61 -13.26 13.01
CA LYS A 179 19.73 -11.81 12.96
C LYS A 179 18.74 -11.19 11.98
N ILE A 180 18.08 -10.12 12.42
CA ILE A 180 17.12 -9.32 11.66
C ILE A 180 17.76 -7.97 11.36
N ILE A 181 17.83 -7.60 10.09
CA ILE A 181 18.34 -6.30 9.68
C ILE A 181 17.27 -5.25 9.92
N VAL A 182 17.62 -4.22 10.71
CA VAL A 182 16.88 -2.97 10.80
C VAL A 182 17.73 -1.88 10.13
N HIS A 183 17.17 -1.15 9.17
CA HIS A 183 17.91 -0.13 8.43
C HIS A 183 18.23 1.10 9.30
N GLY A 184 19.37 1.72 9.05
CA GLY A 184 19.85 2.85 9.87
C GLY A 184 20.07 2.44 11.31
N ASP A 185 19.67 3.27 12.23
CA ASP A 185 19.63 3.00 13.68
C ASP A 185 18.23 2.54 14.15
N GLY A 186 17.29 2.40 13.22
CA GLY A 186 15.92 2.00 13.51
C GLY A 186 15.05 3.09 14.15
N THR A 187 15.53 4.32 14.26
CA THR A 187 14.80 5.42 14.96
C THR A 187 13.94 6.27 14.03
N SER A 188 14.05 6.12 12.71
CA SER A 188 13.17 6.85 11.78
C SER A 188 11.70 6.51 12.03
N LEU A 189 10.86 7.56 12.10
CA LEU A 189 9.45 7.45 12.41
C LEU A 189 8.66 6.96 11.21
N TRP A 190 7.67 6.11 11.48
CA TRP A 190 6.86 5.49 10.46
C TRP A 190 5.41 5.31 10.90
N THR A 191 4.49 5.28 9.92
CA THR A 191 3.07 5.04 10.17
C THR A 191 2.62 3.78 9.44
N LEU A 192 2.07 2.84 10.20
CA LEU A 192 1.47 1.62 9.70
C LEU A 192 -0.05 1.70 9.84
N THR A 193 -0.77 1.35 8.79
CA THR A 193 -2.24 1.43 8.78
C THR A 193 -2.82 0.06 8.49
N HIS A 194 -3.68 -0.45 9.37
CA HIS A 194 -4.39 -1.69 9.08
C HIS A 194 -5.37 -1.49 7.91
N SER A 195 -5.50 -2.48 7.02
CA SER A 195 -6.34 -2.35 5.82
C SER A 195 -7.81 -2.06 6.11
N GLU A 196 -8.34 -2.55 7.24
CA GLU A 196 -9.71 -2.24 7.68
C GLU A 196 -9.89 -0.78 8.08
N ASP A 197 -8.87 -0.15 8.68
CA ASP A 197 -8.91 1.28 9.01
C ASP A 197 -8.87 2.12 7.75
N LEU A 198 -7.97 1.79 6.82
CA LEU A 198 -7.96 2.44 5.51
C LEU A 198 -9.31 2.28 4.81
N ALA A 199 -9.91 1.08 4.85
CA ALA A 199 -11.19 0.81 4.21
C ALA A 199 -12.31 1.73 4.72
N ARG A 200 -12.34 2.05 6.02
CA ARG A 200 -13.34 2.96 6.59
C ARG A 200 -13.22 4.38 6.01
N GLY A 201 -12.02 4.93 5.98
CA GLY A 201 -11.79 6.25 5.38
C GLY A 201 -12.03 6.26 3.88
N PHE A 202 -11.62 5.20 3.18
CA PHE A 202 -11.81 5.04 1.76
C PHE A 202 -13.28 4.98 1.36
N LEU A 203 -14.07 4.20 2.10
CA LEU A 203 -15.51 4.08 1.83
C LEU A 203 -16.23 5.44 1.95
N GLY A 204 -15.82 6.28 2.91
CA GLY A 204 -16.36 7.63 3.07
C GLY A 204 -16.04 8.57 1.90
N LEU A 205 -14.98 8.30 1.12
CA LEU A 205 -14.66 9.04 -0.09
C LEU A 205 -15.42 8.52 -1.32
N MET A 206 -15.93 7.28 -1.31
CA MET A 206 -16.66 6.71 -2.45
C MET A 206 -18.01 7.42 -2.64
N GLY A 207 -18.21 7.97 -3.81
CA GLY A 207 -19.41 8.75 -4.15
C GLY A 207 -19.41 10.18 -3.58
N HIS A 208 -18.34 10.60 -2.91
CA HIS A 208 -18.21 11.93 -2.33
C HIS A 208 -17.78 12.93 -3.42
N GLN A 209 -18.72 13.64 -4.01
CA GLN A 209 -18.44 14.53 -5.14
C GLN A 209 -17.46 15.66 -4.83
N GLN A 210 -17.47 16.19 -3.61
CA GLN A 210 -16.53 17.22 -3.19
C GLN A 210 -15.08 16.72 -3.07
N ALA A 211 -14.86 15.39 -3.04
CA ALA A 211 -13.53 14.81 -3.08
C ALA A 211 -12.91 14.79 -4.48
N THR A 212 -13.69 15.15 -5.51
CA THR A 212 -13.22 15.21 -6.90
C THR A 212 -12.20 16.32 -7.08
N GLY A 213 -11.08 16.04 -7.73
CA GLY A 213 -9.96 16.96 -7.91
C GLY A 213 -8.99 16.99 -6.71
N HIS A 214 -9.26 16.22 -5.66
CA HIS A 214 -8.42 16.18 -4.47
C HIS A 214 -7.62 14.89 -4.35
N ALA A 215 -6.45 15.00 -3.68
CA ALA A 215 -5.70 13.87 -3.19
C ALA A 215 -5.93 13.71 -1.68
N PHE A 216 -5.84 12.47 -1.19
CA PHE A 216 -5.95 12.10 0.23
C PHE A 216 -4.92 11.03 0.57
N HIS A 217 -4.25 11.16 1.71
CA HIS A 217 -3.73 10.00 2.41
C HIS A 217 -4.73 9.56 3.49
N ILE A 218 -4.78 8.26 3.75
CA ILE A 218 -5.65 7.66 4.76
C ILE A 218 -4.75 6.77 5.60
N THR A 219 -4.38 7.26 6.79
CA THR A 219 -3.38 6.58 7.63
C THR A 219 -3.83 6.49 9.08
N SER A 220 -3.15 5.64 9.87
CA SER A 220 -3.24 5.67 11.32
C SER A 220 -2.65 6.98 11.86
N ASP A 221 -3.12 7.39 13.04
CA ASP A 221 -2.47 8.46 13.82
C ASP A 221 -1.35 7.90 14.73
N GLU A 222 -1.17 6.57 14.78
CA GLU A 222 -0.12 5.92 15.56
C GLU A 222 1.24 6.12 14.86
N ILE A 223 2.21 6.62 15.62
CA ILE A 223 3.57 6.88 15.15
C ILE A 223 4.51 5.92 15.85
N LEU A 224 5.26 5.14 15.09
CA LEU A 224 6.22 4.16 15.58
C LEU A 224 7.58 4.44 14.94
N ASN A 225 8.66 3.99 15.58
CA ASN A 225 9.95 3.85 14.90
C ASN A 225 10.16 2.38 14.46
N TRP A 226 11.14 2.15 13.61
CA TRP A 226 11.36 0.81 13.06
C TRP A 226 11.78 -0.21 14.12
N ASN A 227 12.50 0.18 15.17
CA ASN A 227 12.79 -0.71 16.28
C ASN A 227 11.51 -1.19 16.96
N GLN A 228 10.60 -0.27 17.29
CA GLN A 228 9.30 -0.60 17.88
C GLN A 228 8.45 -1.50 16.97
N ILE A 229 8.49 -1.28 15.66
CA ILE A 229 7.77 -2.12 14.70
C ILE A 229 8.28 -3.57 14.76
N TYR A 230 9.58 -3.76 14.67
CA TYR A 230 10.17 -5.10 14.69
C TYR A 230 10.03 -5.79 16.05
N GLU A 231 10.20 -5.07 17.14
CA GLU A 231 9.99 -5.57 18.50
C GLU A 231 8.53 -5.98 18.73
N THR A 232 7.58 -5.22 18.20
CA THR A 232 6.15 -5.54 18.28
C THR A 232 5.83 -6.83 17.51
N ILE A 233 6.40 -7.02 16.32
CA ILE A 233 6.26 -8.27 15.56
C ILE A 233 6.81 -9.45 16.35
N ALA A 234 8.03 -9.33 16.87
CA ALA A 234 8.68 -10.40 17.66
C ALA A 234 7.90 -10.74 18.93
N SER A 235 7.42 -9.71 19.65
CA SER A 235 6.57 -9.89 20.84
C SER A 235 5.29 -10.65 20.51
N ALA A 236 4.65 -10.33 19.39
CA ALA A 236 3.43 -11.01 18.94
C ALA A 236 3.70 -12.46 18.50
N LEU A 237 4.91 -12.76 18.01
CA LEU A 237 5.39 -14.12 17.72
C LEU A 237 5.81 -14.88 18.99
N GLY A 238 5.90 -14.23 20.16
CA GLY A 238 6.36 -14.83 21.41
C GLY A 238 7.86 -15.10 21.46
N VAL A 239 8.68 -14.33 20.74
CA VAL A 239 10.14 -14.53 20.66
C VAL A 239 10.91 -13.26 21.02
N THR A 240 12.16 -13.44 21.46
CA THR A 240 13.13 -12.33 21.59
C THR A 240 13.78 -12.08 20.23
N ILE A 241 13.80 -10.83 19.79
CA ILE A 241 14.39 -10.47 18.51
C ILE A 241 15.90 -10.24 18.63
N ASN A 242 16.63 -10.69 17.60
CA ASN A 242 18.08 -10.47 17.45
C ASN A 242 18.31 -9.44 16.34
N ILE A 243 18.35 -8.14 16.70
CA ILE A 243 18.49 -7.03 15.75
C ILE A 243 19.97 -6.76 15.44
N ILE A 244 20.23 -6.46 14.17
CA ILE A 244 21.45 -5.81 13.69
C ILE A 244 21.09 -4.56 12.89
N HIS A 245 21.66 -3.41 13.29
CA HIS A 245 21.45 -2.12 12.61
C HIS A 245 22.48 -1.98 11.48
N ILE A 246 21.99 -1.75 10.26
CA ILE A 246 22.82 -1.58 9.07
C ILE A 246 22.31 -0.37 8.28
N SER A 247 23.23 0.53 7.89
CA SER A 247 22.84 1.72 7.12
C SER A 247 22.15 1.36 5.81
N SER A 248 21.16 2.16 5.41
CA SER A 248 20.41 1.96 4.16
C SER A 248 21.33 1.89 2.94
N ASP A 249 22.34 2.76 2.88
CA ASP A 249 23.32 2.78 1.77
C ASP A 249 24.11 1.48 1.68
N PHE A 250 24.49 0.91 2.84
CA PHE A 250 25.19 -0.38 2.83
C PHE A 250 24.27 -1.50 2.35
N ILE A 251 23.03 -1.55 2.81
CA ILE A 251 22.05 -2.54 2.36
C ILE A 251 21.87 -2.43 0.85
N CYS A 252 21.63 -1.23 0.32
CA CYS A 252 21.41 -0.98 -1.10
C CYS A 252 22.64 -1.32 -1.96
N LYS A 253 23.87 -1.19 -1.43
CA LYS A 253 25.09 -1.60 -2.13
C LYS A 253 25.16 -3.10 -2.39
N TYR A 254 24.59 -3.92 -1.48
CA TYR A 254 24.59 -5.37 -1.59
C TYR A 254 23.32 -5.95 -2.23
N ASP A 255 22.23 -5.19 -2.16
CA ASP A 255 20.95 -5.51 -2.80
C ASP A 255 20.26 -4.22 -3.24
N ASP A 256 20.44 -3.85 -4.50
CA ASP A 256 19.92 -2.63 -5.12
C ASP A 256 18.39 -2.62 -5.21
N SER A 257 17.73 -3.77 -5.10
CA SER A 257 16.26 -3.87 -5.06
C SER A 257 15.66 -3.10 -3.88
N HIS A 258 16.44 -2.85 -2.83
CA HIS A 258 16.03 -2.07 -1.67
C HIS A 258 16.18 -0.55 -1.86
N THR A 259 16.84 -0.05 -2.92
CA THR A 259 17.09 1.39 -3.12
C THR A 259 15.80 2.20 -3.11
N GLY A 260 14.80 1.78 -3.88
CA GLY A 260 13.50 2.46 -3.90
C GLY A 260 12.80 2.45 -2.54
N THR A 261 12.74 1.29 -1.91
CA THR A 261 12.00 1.10 -0.66
C THR A 261 12.68 1.70 0.56
N LEU A 262 14.00 1.81 0.58
CA LEU A 262 14.76 2.44 1.67
C LEU A 262 15.04 3.91 1.37
N LEU A 263 15.91 4.22 0.41
CA LEU A 263 16.32 5.60 0.11
C LEU A 263 15.17 6.43 -0.49
N GLY A 264 14.25 5.79 -1.18
CA GLY A 264 13.04 6.42 -1.73
C GLY A 264 11.85 6.47 -0.77
N ASP A 265 11.97 5.90 0.45
CA ASP A 265 10.81 5.83 1.35
C ASP A 265 11.20 5.70 2.83
N LYS A 266 11.57 4.51 3.32
CA LYS A 266 11.60 4.12 4.74
C LYS A 266 12.76 4.71 5.55
N SER A 267 13.82 5.19 4.91
CA SER A 267 14.97 5.80 5.60
C SER A 267 14.68 7.18 6.21
N TYR A 268 13.53 7.76 5.88
CA TYR A 268 13.13 9.09 6.36
C TYR A 268 11.96 8.98 7.34
N SER A 269 11.99 9.79 8.40
CA SER A 269 10.84 9.94 9.30
C SER A 269 9.66 10.57 8.55
N VAL A 270 8.49 9.93 8.63
CA VAL A 270 7.26 10.40 8.00
C VAL A 270 6.11 10.33 9.00
N ILE A 271 5.45 11.46 9.22
CA ILE A 271 4.24 11.60 10.02
C ILE A 271 3.16 12.17 9.12
N PHE A 272 1.99 11.57 9.08
CA PHE A 272 0.89 12.03 8.22
C PHE A 272 -0.11 12.89 9.00
N ASP A 273 -0.43 14.08 8.47
CA ASP A 273 -1.52 14.91 8.98
C ASP A 273 -2.86 14.46 8.37
N ASN A 274 -3.64 13.73 9.13
CA ASN A 274 -4.94 13.21 8.72
C ASN A 274 -6.10 14.24 8.77
N SER A 275 -5.82 15.53 8.98
CA SER A 275 -6.87 16.56 9.11
C SER A 275 -7.79 16.62 7.90
N LYS A 276 -7.23 16.46 6.70
CA LYS A 276 -8.02 16.51 5.46
C LYS A 276 -8.99 15.35 5.36
N ILE A 277 -8.55 14.11 5.53
CA ILE A 277 -9.47 12.96 5.47
C ILE A 277 -10.52 13.02 6.59
N LYS A 278 -10.17 13.46 7.78
CA LYS A 278 -11.11 13.66 8.90
C LYS A 278 -12.15 14.75 8.61
N THR A 279 -11.79 15.79 7.84
CA THR A 279 -12.73 16.83 7.40
C THR A 279 -13.73 16.29 6.37
N PHE A 280 -13.24 15.53 5.36
CA PHE A 280 -14.10 14.99 4.30
C PHE A 280 -14.91 13.77 4.72
N VAL A 281 -14.41 13.01 5.68
CA VAL A 281 -15.06 11.83 6.26
C VAL A 281 -15.19 12.03 7.77
N PRO A 282 -16.18 12.81 8.23
CA PRO A 282 -16.37 13.06 9.66
C PRO A 282 -16.56 11.76 10.43
N GLY A 283 -15.87 11.62 11.55
CA GLY A 283 -15.87 10.39 12.35
C GLY A 283 -14.85 9.33 11.90
N PHE A 284 -14.09 9.57 10.82
CA PHE A 284 -12.97 8.69 10.50
C PHE A 284 -11.90 8.77 11.60
N THR A 285 -11.58 7.62 12.15
CA THR A 285 -10.45 7.41 13.06
C THR A 285 -9.93 6.00 12.82
N ALA A 286 -8.63 5.87 12.65
CA ALA A 286 -7.97 4.56 12.67
C ALA A 286 -8.01 4.01 14.11
N LYS A 287 -8.57 2.82 14.29
CA LYS A 287 -8.84 2.25 15.63
C LYS A 287 -7.95 1.05 15.95
N ILE A 288 -7.37 0.43 14.93
CA ILE A 288 -6.57 -0.79 15.08
C ILE A 288 -5.11 -0.36 15.31
N THR A 289 -4.63 -0.52 16.53
CA THR A 289 -3.22 -0.29 16.86
C THR A 289 -2.35 -1.31 16.11
N PHE A 290 -1.07 -0.98 15.89
CA PHE A 290 -0.16 -1.92 15.25
C PHE A 290 -0.01 -3.21 16.05
N LYS A 291 0.04 -3.12 17.37
CA LYS A 291 0.08 -4.28 18.26
C LYS A 291 -1.11 -5.23 18.06
N GLU A 292 -2.31 -4.69 17.92
CA GLU A 292 -3.52 -5.49 17.67
C GLU A 292 -3.53 -6.05 16.25
N GLY A 293 -3.21 -5.21 15.25
CA GLY A 293 -3.24 -5.61 13.84
C GLY A 293 -2.22 -6.70 13.51
N ILE A 294 -0.98 -6.61 14.04
CA ILE A 294 0.03 -7.63 13.77
C ILE A 294 -0.32 -8.98 14.42
N LYS A 295 -0.99 -8.96 15.57
CA LYS A 295 -1.52 -10.19 16.16
C LYS A 295 -2.54 -10.85 15.23
N ARG A 296 -3.48 -10.08 14.65
CA ARG A 296 -4.45 -10.59 13.67
C ARG A 296 -3.73 -11.18 12.43
N THR A 297 -2.67 -10.53 11.97
CA THR A 297 -1.83 -11.06 10.87
C THR A 297 -1.25 -12.43 11.22
N ILE A 298 -0.68 -12.58 12.43
CA ILE A 298 -0.09 -13.85 12.89
C ILE A 298 -1.17 -14.92 13.06
N ASP A 299 -2.30 -14.58 13.67
CA ASP A 299 -3.45 -15.49 13.83
C ASP A 299 -3.92 -15.99 12.45
N TRP A 300 -4.02 -15.09 11.46
CA TRP A 300 -4.34 -15.50 10.09
C TRP A 300 -3.33 -16.49 9.50
N TYR A 301 -2.03 -16.28 9.68
CA TYR A 301 -1.02 -17.24 9.23
C TYR A 301 -1.09 -18.57 9.98
N ASN A 302 -1.52 -18.57 11.24
CA ASN A 302 -1.70 -19.80 12.02
C ASN A 302 -2.91 -20.60 11.54
N GLU A 303 -3.97 -19.91 11.13
CA GLU A 303 -5.18 -20.50 10.54
C GLU A 303 -4.98 -20.94 9.08
N ASN A 304 -3.98 -20.38 8.38
CA ASN A 304 -3.69 -20.62 6.98
C ASN A 304 -2.21 -21.03 6.78
N PRO A 305 -1.79 -22.19 7.30
CA PRO A 305 -0.37 -22.59 7.33
C PRO A 305 0.23 -22.78 5.93
N GLU A 306 -0.57 -23.02 4.90
CA GLU A 306 -0.11 -23.11 3.51
C GLU A 306 0.48 -21.80 2.96
N TYR A 307 0.21 -20.66 3.61
CA TYR A 307 0.81 -19.36 3.27
C TYR A 307 2.12 -19.08 4.02
N LYS A 308 2.52 -19.93 4.99
CA LYS A 308 3.82 -19.81 5.71
C LYS A 308 4.99 -20.23 4.82
N THR A 309 5.11 -19.59 3.67
CA THR A 309 6.21 -19.86 2.74
C THR A 309 7.47 -19.09 3.13
N VAL A 310 8.62 -19.77 3.10
CA VAL A 310 9.93 -19.19 3.38
C VAL A 310 10.76 -19.15 2.10
N ASP A 311 11.29 -17.98 1.77
CA ASP A 311 12.14 -17.77 0.62
C ASP A 311 13.62 -17.86 1.03
N GLU A 312 14.26 -18.99 0.74
CA GLU A 312 15.66 -19.22 1.09
C GLU A 312 16.64 -18.31 0.33
N ASN A 313 16.25 -17.73 -0.81
CA ASN A 313 17.10 -16.77 -1.51
C ASN A 313 17.13 -15.43 -0.74
N VAL A 314 15.99 -15.02 -0.20
CA VAL A 314 15.92 -13.85 0.71
C VAL A 314 16.79 -14.11 1.94
N ASN A 315 16.68 -15.28 2.56
CA ASN A 315 17.53 -15.67 3.70
C ASN A 315 19.02 -15.56 3.37
N LYS A 316 19.47 -16.15 2.25
CA LYS A 316 20.87 -16.08 1.79
C LYS A 316 21.35 -14.64 1.55
N THR A 317 20.49 -13.81 0.97
CA THR A 317 20.82 -12.39 0.71
C THR A 317 21.01 -11.63 2.01
N LEU A 318 20.08 -11.80 2.97
CA LEU A 318 20.18 -11.17 4.30
C LEU A 318 21.45 -11.62 5.03
N ASP A 319 21.76 -12.93 5.04
CA ASP A 319 22.96 -13.46 5.69
C ASP A 319 24.26 -12.95 5.04
N ARG A 320 24.25 -12.79 3.71
CA ARG A 320 25.38 -12.18 2.97
C ARG A 320 25.62 -10.74 3.40
N ILE A 321 24.55 -9.93 3.48
CA ILE A 321 24.62 -8.53 3.92
C ILE A 321 25.15 -8.45 5.35
N ILE A 322 24.62 -9.27 6.27
CA ILE A 322 25.04 -9.32 7.67
C ILE A 322 26.53 -9.70 7.77
N SER A 323 26.93 -10.78 7.12
CA SER A 323 28.32 -11.26 7.16
C SER A 323 29.32 -10.24 6.59
N ALA A 324 28.92 -9.51 5.54
CA ALA A 324 29.75 -8.47 4.96
C ALA A 324 29.89 -7.26 5.92
N TYR A 325 28.81 -6.89 6.58
CA TYR A 325 28.83 -5.80 7.56
C TYR A 325 29.66 -6.12 8.79
N GLU A 326 29.54 -7.32 9.33
CA GLU A 326 30.29 -7.78 10.51
C GLU A 326 31.79 -7.83 10.26
N LYS A 327 32.22 -8.22 9.05
CA LYS A 327 33.64 -8.19 8.66
C LYS A 327 34.25 -6.79 8.64
N LEU A 328 33.46 -5.76 8.35
CA LEU A 328 33.90 -4.36 8.39
C LEU A 328 33.95 -3.81 9.83
N SER A 329 33.14 -4.38 10.71
CA SER A 329 33.03 -3.94 12.10
C SER A 329 33.93 -4.74 13.05
N SER A 330 34.62 -5.79 12.53
CA SER A 330 35.61 -6.54 13.28
C SER A 330 36.94 -5.78 13.26
N PRO A 331 37.60 -5.59 14.42
CA PRO A 331 38.87 -4.86 14.53
C PRO A 331 40.00 -5.54 13.78
#